data_ad0df010006234b6afdb2dfa02850b08
#
_entry.id   ad0df010006234b6afdb2dfa02850b08
#
_cell.length_a   1.000
_cell.length_b   1.000
_cell.length_c   1.000
_cell.angle_alpha   90.00
_cell.angle_beta   90.00
_cell.angle_gamma   90.00
#
_symmetry.space_group_name_H-M   'P 1'
#
loop_
_entity.id
_entity.type
_entity.pdbx_description
1 polymer ?
#
loop_
_entity_poly.entity_id
_entity_poly.type
_entity_poly.pdbx_seq_one_letter_code
_entity_poly.pdbx_strand_id
1 'polypeptide(L)'
;MSSRSIESHESTVRYFRTIGWTIDYDMYFRFDEDSSERDCFFTAFVCRSSSEEYDFVSNFSTYNEMITSVSEWLVDNIQGSDRSAE
;
A
#
# COMPACT_ATOMS: atom_id res chain seq x y z
N MET A 1 -7.92 -19.33 10.96
CA MET A 1 -6.87 -18.76 10.11
C MET A 1 -6.40 -17.43 10.68
N SER A 2 -5.13 -17.33 10.89
CA SER A 2 -4.60 -16.10 11.47
C SER A 2 -4.36 -15.06 10.38
N SER A 3 -4.89 -13.88 10.57
CA SER A 3 -4.53 -12.75 9.76
C SER A 3 -3.23 -12.16 10.27
N ARG A 4 -2.45 -11.60 9.39
CA ARG A 4 -1.24 -10.91 9.79
C ARG A 4 -1.60 -9.66 10.57
N SER A 5 -0.80 -9.34 11.56
CA SER A 5 -0.96 -8.09 12.30
C SER A 5 -0.54 -6.92 11.39
N ILE A 6 -0.99 -5.73 11.75
CA ILE A 6 -0.59 -4.51 11.04
C ILE A 6 0.91 -4.32 11.10
N GLU A 7 1.54 -4.66 12.22
CA GLU A 7 3.00 -4.59 12.33
C GLU A 7 3.70 -5.47 11.32
N SER A 8 3.14 -6.65 11.05
CA SER A 8 3.69 -7.58 10.07
C SER A 8 3.61 -6.99 8.66
N HIS A 9 2.49 -6.37 8.31
CA HIS A 9 2.34 -5.70 7.02
C HIS A 9 3.27 -4.51 6.89
N GLU A 10 3.43 -3.73 7.94
CA GLU A 10 4.35 -2.60 7.95
C GLU A 10 5.80 -3.07 7.78
N SER A 11 6.16 -4.18 8.40
CA SER A 11 7.49 -4.77 8.24
C SER A 11 7.74 -5.21 6.81
N THR A 12 6.72 -5.79 6.17
CA THR A 12 6.80 -6.19 4.77
C THR A 12 7.06 -4.98 3.87
N VAL A 13 6.31 -3.90 4.06
CA VAL A 13 6.50 -2.67 3.30
C VAL A 13 7.91 -2.11 3.50
N ARG A 14 8.36 -2.07 4.76
CA ARG A 14 9.69 -1.59 5.09
C ARG A 14 10.77 -2.40 4.39
N TYR A 15 10.61 -3.71 4.37
CA TYR A 15 11.53 -4.59 3.69
C TYR A 15 11.65 -4.24 2.20
N PHE A 16 10.52 -4.06 1.52
CA PHE A 16 10.53 -3.74 0.09
C PHE A 16 11.16 -2.37 -0.17
N ARG A 17 11.02 -1.42 0.74
CA ARG A 17 11.70 -0.13 0.62
C ARG A 17 13.21 -0.31 0.65
N THR A 18 13.71 -1.23 1.47
CA THR A 18 15.17 -1.45 1.57
C THR A 18 15.76 -2.09 0.34
N ILE A 19 14.96 -2.80 -0.44
CA ILE A 19 15.45 -3.45 -1.66
C ILE A 19 15.18 -2.63 -2.93
N GLY A 20 14.74 -1.39 -2.78
CA GLY A 20 14.68 -0.45 -3.90
C GLY A 20 13.29 -0.03 -4.35
N TRP A 21 12.25 -0.34 -3.60
CA TRP A 21 10.90 0.10 -3.95
C TRP A 21 10.58 1.42 -3.28
N THR A 22 9.92 2.29 -4.03
CA THR A 22 9.40 3.54 -3.48
C THR A 22 7.93 3.33 -3.14
N ILE A 23 7.60 3.48 -1.87
CA ILE A 23 6.25 3.25 -1.37
C ILE A 23 5.87 4.46 -0.54
N ASP A 24 4.94 5.24 -1.05
CA ASP A 24 4.48 6.47 -0.41
C ASP A 24 2.99 6.41 -0.12
N TYR A 25 2.59 7.12 0.92
CA TYR A 25 1.20 7.22 1.31
C TYR A 25 0.81 8.68 1.44
N ASP A 26 -0.37 9.03 0.95
CA ASP A 26 -0.96 10.35 1.16
C ASP A 26 -2.30 10.18 1.84
N MET A 27 -2.63 11.15 2.69
CA MET A 27 -3.90 11.19 3.38
C MET A 27 -4.67 12.40 2.89
N TYR A 28 -5.90 12.17 2.48
CA TYR A 28 -6.77 13.21 1.94
C TYR A 28 -8.02 13.36 2.79
N PHE A 29 -8.47 14.59 2.94
CA PHE A 29 -9.73 14.91 3.60
C PHE A 29 -10.71 15.44 2.57
N ARG A 30 -11.91 14.92 2.63
CA ARG A 30 -12.98 15.38 1.77
C ARG A 30 -14.04 16.04 2.64
N PHE A 31 -14.40 17.26 2.31
CA PHE A 31 -15.48 17.98 2.96
C PHE A 31 -16.70 17.98 2.07
N ASP A 32 -17.83 17.60 2.64
CA ASP A 32 -19.10 17.74 1.97
C ASP A 32 -19.81 18.92 2.60
N GLU A 33 -20.11 19.96 1.81
CA GLU A 33 -20.77 21.16 2.30
C GLU A 33 -22.17 20.90 2.81
N ASP A 34 -22.83 19.88 2.27
CA ASP A 34 -24.18 19.51 2.63
C ASP A 34 -24.28 18.63 3.87
N SER A 35 -23.19 18.05 4.28
CA SER A 35 -23.12 17.27 5.50
C SER A 35 -21.92 17.73 6.31
N SER A 36 -22.06 17.67 7.63
CA SER A 36 -20.96 18.03 8.51
C SER A 36 -19.93 16.91 8.64
N GLU A 37 -20.08 15.84 7.90
CA GLU A 37 -19.18 14.71 7.95
C GLU A 37 -17.90 14.98 7.14
N ARG A 38 -16.79 14.56 7.71
CA ARG A 38 -15.49 14.60 7.04
C ARG A 38 -15.13 13.20 6.62
N ASP A 39 -14.88 13.02 5.33
CA ASP A 39 -14.35 11.76 4.85
C ASP A 39 -12.83 11.86 4.81
N CYS A 40 -12.18 10.86 5.36
CA CYS A 40 -10.74 10.73 5.30
C CYS A 40 -10.42 9.47 4.52
N PHE A 41 -9.50 9.58 3.57
CA PHE A 41 -9.05 8.41 2.84
C PHE A 41 -7.56 8.48 2.59
N PHE A 42 -7.00 7.30 2.36
CA PHE A 42 -5.56 7.15 2.15
C PHE A 42 -5.31 6.68 0.72
N THR A 43 -4.28 7.23 0.11
CA THR A 43 -3.85 6.78 -1.22
C THR A 43 -2.43 6.24 -1.10
N ALA A 44 -2.22 5.05 -1.62
CA ALA A 44 -0.89 4.44 -1.64
C ALA A 44 -0.32 4.48 -3.05
N PHE A 45 0.95 4.78 -3.15
CA PHE A 45 1.70 4.83 -4.42
C PHE A 45 2.89 3.90 -4.31
N VAL A 46 3.01 2.95 -5.22
CA VAL A 46 4.11 1.99 -5.22
C VAL A 46 4.77 1.99 -6.60
N CYS A 47 6.07 2.18 -6.65
CA CYS A 47 6.82 2.09 -7.90
C CYS A 47 8.25 1.62 -7.62
N ARG A 48 8.89 1.14 -8.67
CA ARG A 48 10.32 0.83 -8.60
C ARG A 48 11.10 2.13 -8.60
N SER A 49 12.20 2.17 -7.87
CA SER A 49 13.01 3.39 -7.76
C SER A 49 13.49 3.93 -9.10
N SER A 50 13.63 3.07 -10.09
CA SER A 50 14.07 3.45 -11.42
C SER A 50 12.93 3.75 -12.39
N SER A 51 11.68 3.59 -11.95
CA SER A 51 10.51 3.77 -12.80
C SER A 51 9.89 5.14 -12.59
N GLU A 52 9.42 5.75 -13.68
CA GLU A 52 8.66 6.99 -13.62
C GLU A 52 7.16 6.75 -13.45
N GLU A 53 6.73 5.52 -13.64
CA GLU A 53 5.34 5.14 -13.53
C GLU A 53 5.07 4.36 -12.25
N TYR A 54 3.87 4.52 -11.72
CA TYR A 54 3.45 3.78 -10.54
C TYR A 54 2.94 2.40 -10.96
N ASP A 55 3.45 1.37 -10.30
CA ASP A 55 3.00 -0.01 -10.51
C ASP A 55 1.70 -0.29 -9.78
N PHE A 56 1.43 0.46 -8.73
CA PHE A 56 0.24 0.28 -7.92
C PHE A 56 -0.18 1.64 -7.35
N VAL A 57 -1.42 2.02 -7.58
CA VAL A 57 -2.02 3.22 -6.98
C VAL A 57 -3.46 2.86 -6.61
N SER A 58 -3.82 3.08 -5.36
CA SER A 58 -5.17 2.78 -4.92
C SER A 58 -5.55 3.62 -3.70
N ASN A 59 -6.85 3.77 -3.52
CA ASN A 59 -7.43 4.53 -2.42
C ASN A 59 -8.05 3.59 -1.40
N PHE A 60 -7.94 3.94 -0.13
CA PHE A 60 -8.44 3.12 0.97
C PHE A 60 -9.11 4.00 2.02
N SER A 61 -10.12 3.45 2.68
CA SER A 61 -10.86 4.17 3.72
C SER A 61 -10.10 4.26 5.03
N THR A 62 -9.23 3.30 5.31
CA THR A 62 -8.46 3.26 6.55
C THR A 62 -7.01 2.94 6.28
N TYR A 63 -6.15 3.35 7.22
CA TYR A 63 -4.73 3.02 7.15
C TYR A 63 -4.51 1.50 7.15
N ASN A 64 -5.27 0.78 7.98
CA ASN A 64 -5.12 -0.67 8.08
C ASN A 64 -5.42 -1.37 6.76
N GLU A 65 -6.47 -0.95 6.07
CA GLU A 65 -6.79 -1.47 4.74
C GLU A 65 -5.68 -1.18 3.74
N MET A 66 -5.15 0.05 3.79
CA MET A 66 -4.08 0.47 2.90
C MET A 66 -2.82 -0.38 3.08
N ILE A 67 -2.34 -0.48 4.31
CA ILE A 67 -1.08 -1.19 4.57
C ILE A 67 -1.21 -2.68 4.29
N THR A 68 -2.36 -3.26 4.59
CA THR A 68 -2.64 -4.66 4.29
C THR A 68 -2.62 -4.90 2.79
N SER A 69 -3.33 -4.08 2.04
CA SER A 69 -3.42 -4.24 0.58
C SER A 69 -2.07 -4.02 -0.10
N VAL A 70 -1.31 -3.02 0.34
CA VAL A 70 0.01 -2.76 -0.22
C VAL A 70 0.95 -3.93 0.04
N SER A 71 0.99 -4.44 1.27
CA SER A 71 1.88 -5.55 1.59
C SER A 71 1.49 -6.82 0.82
N GLU A 72 0.21 -7.10 0.70
CA GLU A 72 -0.26 -8.26 -0.06
C GLU A 72 0.08 -8.13 -1.54
N TRP A 73 -0.10 -6.93 -2.10
CA TRP A 73 0.25 -6.69 -3.50
C TRP A 73 1.74 -6.92 -3.74
N LEU A 74 2.59 -6.43 -2.84
CA LEU A 74 4.04 -6.60 -2.95
C LEU A 74 4.43 -8.07 -2.92
N VAL A 75 3.87 -8.81 -2.00
CA VAL A 75 4.16 -10.26 -1.88
C VAL A 75 3.67 -10.99 -3.13
N ASP A 76 2.45 -10.74 -3.56
CA ASP A 76 1.86 -11.47 -4.68
C ASP A 76 2.52 -11.15 -6.02
N ASN A 77 2.90 -9.90 -6.23
CA ASN A 77 3.40 -9.47 -7.54
C ASN A 77 4.91 -9.50 -7.66
N ILE A 78 5.61 -9.55 -6.54
CA ILE A 78 7.07 -9.54 -6.55
C ILE A 78 7.62 -10.88 -6.08
N GLN A 79 7.33 -11.27 -4.84
CA GLN A 79 7.81 -12.55 -4.34
C GLN A 79 7.13 -13.73 -5.04
N GLY A 80 5.85 -13.58 -5.37
CA GLY A 80 5.14 -14.60 -6.11
C GLY A 80 5.73 -14.85 -7.47
N SER A 81 6.18 -13.80 -8.15
CA SER A 81 6.85 -13.92 -9.45
C SER A 81 8.17 -14.67 -9.35
N ASP A 82 8.92 -14.43 -8.29
CA ASP A 82 10.18 -15.13 -8.06
C ASP A 82 9.94 -16.61 -7.87
N ARG A 83 8.88 -16.99 -7.19
CA ARG A 83 8.51 -18.38 -7.04
C ARG A 83 8.13 -19.00 -8.37
N SER A 84 7.41 -18.24 -9.18
CA SER A 84 6.97 -18.73 -10.49
C SER A 84 8.14 -19.02 -11.42
N ALA A 85 9.25 -18.32 -11.23
CA ALA A 85 10.43 -18.49 -12.06
C ALA A 85 11.14 -19.81 -11.79
N GLU A 86 10.84 -20.47 -10.70
CA GLU A 86 11.40 -21.76 -10.40
C GLU A 86 10.73 -22.85 -11.25
#